data_4fa4f6a9865a5b96b62870c3e765645b
#
_entry.id   4fa4f6a9865a5b96b62870c3e765645b
#
_cell.length_a   1.000
_cell.length_b   1.000
_cell.length_c   1.000
_cell.angle_alpha   90.00
_cell.angle_beta   90.00
_cell.angle_gamma   90.00
#
_symmetry.space_group_name_H-M   'P 1'
#
loop_
_entity.id
_entity.type
_entity.pdbx_description
1 polymer ?
#
loop_
_entity_poly.entity_id
_entity_poly.type
_entity_poly.pdbx_seq_one_letter_code
_entity_poly.pdbx_strand_id
1 'polypeptide(L)'
;LPTIHFKQHEGFARLHCNGGTKPHTTLRVSLFMSNYFNTLNLREQLAQLGVCRFMGRDEFANECDALKGKKIVIVGCGAQGLNQGLNMRDSGLDVSYALRQAAIDEKRQSFKNASENGFNVGSYEDLIPTADLVINLTPDKQHSSVVNAVMPLMKQGSALGYSHGFNIVEVGQKIREDITVIMVAPKCPGTEVREEYKRGFGVPTLMAVHPENDPKGEGHEMAKAWAAATGGHRAGVLESSFVAEVKSDLMGEQTILCGMLQAGSILCYDKMIEEGVDASYAAKLVQYGWETVTEALKLGGITNMMDRLDNPSKVKAFELSEELKEIMRPLFRKHQDDIISGHFSQTMMADWDADDKDLLGWREETGQTAFEKAPELPNDLDEQDYFDNGILMIAMVKSGVELAFETMVESGIVEESAYYESLHELPLIANTIARKKLYEMNVVISDTAEYGNYLFANAAVPLLADTIMKKVDASVIGKGLNSESNSVDNFELVQINDAIRNHPIEYVGEELRGYMTDMKRIVEA
;
A
#
# COMPACT_ATOMS: atom_id res chain seq x y z
N LEU A 1 41.36 16.96 -1.21
CA LEU A 1 41.15 16.77 0.22
C LEU A 1 41.32 18.10 0.94
N PRO A 2 40.33 18.69 1.56
CA PRO A 2 40.50 19.49 2.75
C PRO A 2 39.73 18.91 3.93
N THR A 3 40.40 18.79 5.03
CA THR A 3 40.01 18.36 6.35
C THR A 3 39.13 19.46 7.00
N ILE A 4 37.92 19.11 7.45
CA ILE A 4 37.07 20.01 8.23
C ILE A 4 37.16 19.61 9.70
N HIS A 5 37.64 20.55 10.52
CA HIS A 5 37.68 20.44 11.98
C HIS A 5 36.33 20.86 12.59
N PHE A 6 35.73 19.97 13.37
CA PHE A 6 34.64 20.32 14.29
C PHE A 6 35.20 20.88 15.60
N LYS A 7 34.76 22.09 15.97
CA LYS A 7 34.98 22.66 17.30
C LYS A 7 33.83 22.28 18.22
N GLN A 8 34.15 21.58 19.29
CA GLN A 8 33.28 21.43 20.46
C GLN A 8 33.17 22.76 21.23
N HIS A 9 31.97 23.17 21.55
CA HIS A 9 31.71 24.18 22.57
C HIS A 9 30.98 23.53 23.75
N GLU A 10 31.71 23.33 24.83
CA GLU A 10 31.16 23.11 26.17
C GLU A 10 30.70 24.43 26.76
N GLY A 11 29.46 24.46 27.24
CA GLY A 11 28.90 25.57 28.00
C GLY A 11 28.17 25.04 29.25
N PHE A 12 28.90 25.03 30.39
CA PHE A 12 28.31 24.75 31.69
C PHE A 12 27.55 25.99 32.20
N ALA A 13 26.26 25.87 32.46
CA ALA A 13 25.51 26.81 33.25
C ALA A 13 25.03 26.15 34.55
N ARG A 14 25.57 26.63 35.69
CA ARG A 14 25.09 26.32 37.05
C ARG A 14 23.77 27.05 37.30
N LEU A 15 22.74 26.29 37.70
CA LEU A 15 21.53 26.85 38.26
C LEU A 15 21.40 26.50 39.76
N HIS A 16 21.20 27.54 40.54
CA HIS A 16 20.96 27.49 41.98
C HIS A 16 19.57 26.91 42.27
N CYS A 17 19.49 25.96 43.21
CA CYS A 17 18.25 25.46 43.77
C CYS A 17 17.68 26.45 44.80
N ASN A 18 16.42 26.87 44.61
CA ASN A 18 15.59 27.40 45.69
C ASN A 18 14.29 26.56 45.77
N GLY A 19 13.99 26.11 46.98
CA GLY A 19 12.94 25.16 47.25
C GLY A 19 11.52 25.72 47.06
N GLY A 20 10.67 24.86 46.50
CA GLY A 20 9.24 25.02 46.40
C GLY A 20 8.61 23.70 45.99
N THR A 21 7.80 23.13 46.88
CA THR A 21 7.03 21.91 46.66
C THR A 21 6.18 22.02 45.40
N LYS A 22 6.44 21.18 44.40
CA LYS A 22 5.60 21.00 43.21
C LYS A 22 5.04 19.59 43.14
N PRO A 23 3.83 19.41 42.62
CA PRO A 23 3.21 18.12 42.49
C PRO A 23 4.03 17.19 41.58
N HIS A 24 4.10 15.91 41.89
CA HIS A 24 4.74 14.87 41.11
C HIS A 24 4.12 14.81 39.72
N THR A 25 4.72 15.48 38.76
CA THR A 25 4.54 15.15 37.35
C THR A 25 5.38 13.90 37.09
N THR A 26 4.72 12.77 37.03
CA THR A 26 5.34 11.52 36.56
C THR A 26 5.74 11.78 35.12
N LEU A 27 7.02 12.04 34.86
CA LEU A 27 7.59 11.94 33.52
C LEU A 27 7.35 10.47 33.08
N ARG A 28 6.32 10.24 32.27
CA ARG A 28 6.27 9.07 31.39
C ARG A 28 7.47 9.20 30.47
N VAL A 29 8.58 8.57 30.82
CA VAL A 29 9.58 8.19 29.86
C VAL A 29 8.86 7.21 28.94
N SER A 30 8.41 7.68 27.79
CA SER A 30 8.06 6.82 26.66
C SER A 30 9.31 5.99 26.41
N LEU A 31 9.28 4.73 26.79
CA LEU A 31 10.20 3.74 26.27
C LEU A 31 9.86 3.67 24.77
N PHE A 32 10.58 4.43 23.94
CA PHE A 32 10.60 4.22 22.51
C PHE A 32 10.98 2.76 22.30
N MET A 33 10.01 1.93 21.94
CA MET A 33 10.31 0.59 21.46
C MET A 33 11.17 0.77 20.22
N SER A 34 12.36 0.19 20.21
CA SER A 34 13.25 0.30 19.07
C SER A 34 12.60 -0.44 17.91
N ASN A 35 12.38 0.26 16.79
CA ASN A 35 12.00 -0.31 15.52
C ASN A 35 12.93 -1.49 15.20
N TYR A 36 12.36 -2.69 14.91
CA TYR A 36 13.15 -3.91 14.68
C TYR A 36 14.20 -3.71 13.58
N PHE A 37 13.80 -3.13 12.45
CA PHE A 37 14.70 -2.90 11.31
C PHE A 37 15.94 -2.09 11.72
N ASN A 38 15.77 -1.05 12.51
CA ASN A 38 16.86 -0.17 12.93
C ASN A 38 17.73 -0.77 14.05
N THR A 39 17.36 -1.92 14.63
CA THR A 39 18.24 -2.69 15.51
C THR A 39 19.21 -3.59 14.75
N LEU A 40 18.93 -3.88 13.49
CA LEU A 40 19.75 -4.71 12.62
C LEU A 40 20.99 -3.95 12.17
N ASN A 41 22.10 -4.67 11.96
CA ASN A 41 23.25 -4.09 11.28
C ASN A 41 22.97 -3.93 9.76
N LEU A 42 23.76 -3.11 9.07
CA LEU A 42 23.55 -2.80 7.65
C LEU A 42 23.46 -4.05 6.75
N ARG A 43 24.29 -5.08 7.03
CA ARG A 43 24.26 -6.31 6.24
C ARG A 43 22.94 -7.07 6.42
N GLU A 44 22.43 -7.12 7.64
CA GLU A 44 21.16 -7.75 7.97
C GLU A 44 19.99 -6.95 7.38
N GLN A 45 20.04 -5.61 7.44
CA GLN A 45 19.06 -4.74 6.81
C GLN A 45 18.96 -5.00 5.30
N LEU A 46 20.10 -4.96 4.60
CA LEU A 46 20.16 -5.23 3.16
C LEU A 46 19.75 -6.67 2.81
N ALA A 47 20.12 -7.64 3.65
CA ALA A 47 19.74 -9.02 3.44
C ALA A 47 18.22 -9.22 3.54
N GLN A 48 17.52 -8.48 4.42
CA GLN A 48 16.06 -8.57 4.53
C GLN A 48 15.33 -7.72 3.50
N LEU A 49 15.84 -6.53 3.14
CA LEU A 49 15.28 -5.72 2.05
C LEU A 49 15.39 -6.42 0.68
N GLY A 50 16.48 -7.15 0.47
CA GLY A 50 16.80 -7.81 -0.78
C GLY A 50 16.19 -9.20 -0.96
N VAL A 51 15.17 -9.58 -0.17
CA VAL A 51 14.50 -10.89 -0.31
C VAL A 51 13.22 -10.75 -1.10
N CYS A 52 13.23 -11.27 -2.32
CA CYS A 52 12.01 -11.49 -3.08
C CYS A 52 12.28 -12.61 -4.10
N ARG A 53 11.40 -13.62 -4.12
CA ARG A 53 11.43 -14.71 -5.08
C ARG A 53 10.03 -15.04 -5.52
N PHE A 54 9.81 -15.03 -6.83
CA PHE A 54 8.56 -15.54 -7.38
C PHE A 54 8.50 -17.05 -7.22
N MET A 55 7.39 -17.56 -6.68
CA MET A 55 7.14 -18.98 -6.48
C MET A 55 6.36 -19.55 -7.65
N GLY A 56 6.90 -20.62 -8.26
CA GLY A 56 6.23 -21.33 -9.35
C GLY A 56 4.97 -22.08 -8.89
N ARG A 57 4.03 -22.26 -9.81
CA ARG A 57 2.77 -22.99 -9.51
C ARG A 57 2.99 -24.42 -9.03
N ASP A 58 4.05 -25.08 -9.48
CA ASP A 58 4.45 -26.43 -9.08
C ASP A 58 4.85 -26.53 -7.60
N GLU A 59 5.31 -25.44 -7.00
CA GLU A 59 5.60 -25.37 -5.56
C GLU A 59 4.34 -25.47 -4.69
N PHE A 60 3.15 -25.25 -5.29
CA PHE A 60 1.85 -25.33 -4.64
C PHE A 60 1.09 -26.63 -4.94
N ALA A 61 1.76 -27.66 -5.44
CA ALA A 61 1.13 -28.96 -5.74
C ALA A 61 0.39 -29.59 -4.54
N ASN A 62 0.84 -29.30 -3.32
CA ASN A 62 0.22 -29.75 -2.08
C ASN A 62 -0.73 -28.71 -1.46
N GLU A 63 -0.98 -27.60 -2.14
CA GLU A 63 -1.88 -26.50 -1.74
C GLU A 63 -1.90 -26.25 -0.21
N CYS A 64 -3.02 -26.60 0.45
CA CYS A 64 -3.29 -26.30 1.85
C CYS A 64 -2.86 -27.42 2.83
N ASP A 65 -2.10 -28.43 2.42
CA ASP A 65 -1.84 -29.65 3.24
C ASP A 65 -1.22 -29.34 4.61
N ALA A 66 -0.33 -28.36 4.69
CA ALA A 66 0.30 -27.96 5.96
C ALA A 66 -0.69 -27.38 6.99
N LEU A 67 -1.87 -26.94 6.56
CA LEU A 67 -2.92 -26.39 7.42
C LEU A 67 -4.15 -27.32 7.56
N LYS A 68 -4.23 -28.42 6.79
CA LYS A 68 -5.33 -29.38 6.92
C LYS A 68 -5.34 -30.03 8.31
N GLY A 69 -6.51 -30.04 8.92
CA GLY A 69 -6.70 -30.60 10.26
C GLY A 69 -6.17 -29.73 11.41
N LYS A 70 -5.55 -28.58 11.10
CA LYS A 70 -5.16 -27.58 12.10
C LYS A 70 -6.34 -26.65 12.39
N LYS A 71 -6.44 -26.18 13.62
CA LYS A 71 -7.41 -25.15 14.03
C LYS A 71 -6.84 -23.76 13.76
N ILE A 72 -7.53 -23.00 12.93
CA ILE A 72 -7.16 -21.64 12.58
C ILE A 72 -8.12 -20.68 13.28
N VAL A 73 -7.59 -19.74 14.03
CA VAL A 73 -8.38 -18.72 14.72
C VAL A 73 -7.95 -17.35 14.22
N ILE A 74 -8.87 -16.65 13.55
CA ILE A 74 -8.65 -15.28 13.09
C ILE A 74 -9.11 -14.32 14.19
N VAL A 75 -8.27 -13.34 14.52
CA VAL A 75 -8.57 -12.22 15.40
C VAL A 75 -8.84 -10.99 14.54
N GLY A 76 -10.07 -10.46 14.64
CA GLY A 76 -10.55 -9.39 13.76
C GLY A 76 -11.34 -9.92 12.57
N CYS A 77 -12.50 -9.31 12.31
CA CYS A 77 -13.40 -9.67 11.21
C CYS A 77 -13.84 -8.40 10.47
N GLY A 78 -12.83 -7.60 10.05
CA GLY A 78 -12.98 -6.52 9.08
C GLY A 78 -12.93 -7.05 7.64
N ALA A 79 -12.62 -6.20 6.67
CA ALA A 79 -12.61 -6.59 5.26
C ALA A 79 -11.61 -7.73 4.97
N GLN A 80 -10.35 -7.60 5.40
CA GLN A 80 -9.35 -8.66 5.22
C GLN A 80 -9.73 -9.91 6.02
N GLY A 81 -10.08 -9.75 7.31
CA GLY A 81 -10.38 -10.87 8.18
C GLY A 81 -11.53 -11.73 7.67
N LEU A 82 -12.64 -11.11 7.27
CA LEU A 82 -13.79 -11.85 6.74
C LEU A 82 -13.47 -12.57 5.45
N ASN A 83 -12.90 -11.86 4.47
CA ASN A 83 -12.74 -12.38 3.12
C ASN A 83 -11.65 -13.44 3.02
N GLN A 84 -10.54 -13.30 3.74
CA GLN A 84 -9.55 -14.36 3.87
C GLN A 84 -10.14 -15.61 4.57
N GLY A 85 -10.89 -15.42 5.68
CA GLY A 85 -11.52 -16.55 6.37
C GLY A 85 -12.54 -17.30 5.51
N LEU A 86 -13.31 -16.59 4.68
CA LEU A 86 -14.23 -17.21 3.70
C LEU A 86 -13.46 -18.06 2.69
N ASN A 87 -12.36 -17.53 2.13
CA ASN A 87 -11.54 -18.25 1.15
C ASN A 87 -10.89 -19.49 1.78
N MET A 88 -10.34 -19.35 2.99
CA MET A 88 -9.73 -20.47 3.73
C MET A 88 -10.75 -21.58 4.04
N ARG A 89 -11.97 -21.21 4.45
CA ARG A 89 -13.06 -22.16 4.67
C ARG A 89 -13.46 -22.87 3.38
N ASP A 90 -13.62 -22.13 2.28
CA ASP A 90 -13.98 -22.69 0.98
C ASP A 90 -12.86 -23.59 0.41
N SER A 91 -11.62 -23.39 0.88
CA SER A 91 -10.46 -24.25 0.63
C SER A 91 -10.37 -25.46 1.59
N GLY A 92 -11.38 -25.66 2.44
CA GLY A 92 -11.51 -26.83 3.32
C GLY A 92 -10.78 -26.73 4.65
N LEU A 93 -10.42 -25.54 5.12
CA LEU A 93 -9.76 -25.33 6.41
C LEU A 93 -10.76 -25.03 7.53
N ASP A 94 -10.39 -25.41 8.78
CA ASP A 94 -11.18 -25.17 9.99
C ASP A 94 -10.88 -23.78 10.56
N VAL A 95 -11.77 -22.81 10.30
CA VAL A 95 -11.62 -21.39 10.65
C VAL A 95 -12.67 -20.97 11.67
N SER A 96 -12.24 -20.32 12.74
CA SER A 96 -13.07 -19.69 13.76
C SER A 96 -12.60 -18.25 13.99
N TYR A 97 -13.46 -17.41 14.61
CA TYR A 97 -13.11 -16.02 14.92
C TYR A 97 -13.09 -15.79 16.43
N ALA A 98 -11.94 -15.32 16.94
CA ALA A 98 -11.82 -14.86 18.30
C ALA A 98 -12.01 -13.33 18.36
N LEU A 99 -12.94 -12.87 19.17
CA LEU A 99 -13.26 -11.46 19.34
C LEU A 99 -13.19 -11.08 20.84
N ARG A 100 -12.98 -9.78 21.10
CA ARG A 100 -13.11 -9.25 22.47
C ARG A 100 -14.52 -9.50 22.99
N GLN A 101 -14.67 -9.90 24.24
CA GLN A 101 -15.97 -10.19 24.84
C GLN A 101 -16.99 -9.04 24.63
N ALA A 102 -16.55 -7.79 24.80
CA ALA A 102 -17.41 -6.62 24.55
C ALA A 102 -17.94 -6.55 23.11
N ALA A 103 -17.15 -6.97 22.11
CA ALA A 103 -17.60 -6.98 20.71
C ALA A 103 -18.66 -8.07 20.46
N ILE A 104 -18.61 -9.17 21.21
CA ILE A 104 -19.60 -10.25 21.17
C ILE A 104 -20.90 -9.79 21.86
N ASP A 105 -20.79 -9.25 23.09
CA ASP A 105 -21.93 -8.83 23.90
C ASP A 105 -22.72 -7.70 23.23
N GLU A 106 -22.02 -6.74 22.64
CA GLU A 106 -22.60 -5.59 21.94
C GLU A 106 -22.99 -5.92 20.50
N LYS A 107 -22.69 -7.12 20.02
CA LYS A 107 -22.91 -7.55 18.62
C LYS A 107 -22.36 -6.54 17.62
N ARG A 108 -21.10 -6.12 17.82
CA ARG A 108 -20.43 -5.18 16.91
C ARG A 108 -20.31 -5.76 15.51
N GLN A 109 -19.94 -4.91 14.54
CA GLN A 109 -19.90 -5.32 13.13
C GLN A 109 -19.02 -6.57 12.89
N SER A 110 -17.87 -6.68 13.56
CA SER A 110 -17.00 -7.87 13.47
C SER A 110 -17.70 -9.16 13.90
N PHE A 111 -18.54 -9.11 14.95
CA PHE A 111 -19.35 -10.25 15.38
C PHE A 111 -20.42 -10.61 14.33
N LYS A 112 -21.12 -9.60 13.80
CA LYS A 112 -22.11 -9.81 12.74
C LYS A 112 -21.46 -10.41 11.49
N ASN A 113 -20.36 -9.84 11.04
CA ASN A 113 -19.62 -10.35 9.87
C ASN A 113 -19.29 -11.84 10.00
N ALA A 114 -18.79 -12.27 11.14
CA ALA A 114 -18.43 -13.68 11.35
C ALA A 114 -19.66 -14.58 11.53
N SER A 115 -20.59 -14.21 12.40
CA SER A 115 -21.76 -15.05 12.76
C SER A 115 -22.76 -15.20 11.62
N GLU A 116 -23.04 -14.13 10.87
CA GLU A 116 -23.96 -14.17 9.73
C GLU A 116 -23.41 -14.98 8.55
N ASN A 117 -22.08 -15.11 8.47
CA ASN A 117 -21.41 -16.00 7.53
C ASN A 117 -21.22 -17.43 8.05
N GLY A 118 -21.80 -17.78 9.21
CA GLY A 118 -21.84 -19.14 9.74
C GLY A 118 -20.53 -19.62 10.37
N PHE A 119 -19.63 -18.73 10.74
CA PHE A 119 -18.40 -19.07 11.47
C PHE A 119 -18.66 -19.29 12.96
N ASN A 120 -17.86 -20.15 13.59
CA ASN A 120 -17.77 -20.24 15.02
C ASN A 120 -17.10 -18.98 15.59
N VAL A 121 -17.76 -18.31 16.54
CA VAL A 121 -17.27 -17.08 17.17
C VAL A 121 -17.20 -17.28 18.68
N GLY A 122 -16.07 -16.95 19.29
CA GLY A 122 -15.87 -17.01 20.73
C GLY A 122 -14.94 -15.91 21.25
N SER A 123 -14.75 -15.90 22.58
CA SER A 123 -13.78 -14.99 23.19
C SER A 123 -12.34 -15.42 22.92
N TYR A 124 -11.38 -14.58 23.27
CA TYR A 124 -9.97 -14.96 23.21
C TYR A 124 -9.68 -16.16 24.12
N GLU A 125 -10.25 -16.16 25.31
CA GLU A 125 -10.09 -17.22 26.32
C GLU A 125 -10.64 -18.57 25.85
N ASP A 126 -11.72 -18.56 25.04
CA ASP A 126 -12.36 -19.77 24.56
C ASP A 126 -11.61 -20.42 23.39
N LEU A 127 -11.13 -19.60 22.43
CA LEU A 127 -10.65 -20.11 21.15
C LEU A 127 -9.13 -20.11 21.00
N ILE A 128 -8.42 -19.10 21.51
CA ILE A 128 -6.97 -18.99 21.33
C ILE A 128 -6.20 -20.19 21.90
N PRO A 129 -6.54 -20.74 23.10
CA PRO A 129 -5.84 -21.92 23.63
C PRO A 129 -5.96 -23.17 22.75
N THR A 130 -6.94 -23.23 21.86
CA THR A 130 -7.15 -24.38 20.97
C THR A 130 -6.47 -24.24 19.61
N ALA A 131 -6.04 -23.01 19.25
CA ALA A 131 -5.53 -22.68 17.92
C ALA A 131 -4.14 -23.28 17.64
N ASP A 132 -3.94 -23.81 16.45
CA ASP A 132 -2.62 -24.15 15.90
C ASP A 132 -1.99 -22.93 15.21
N LEU A 133 -2.84 -22.11 14.57
CA LEU A 133 -2.48 -20.85 13.93
C LEU A 133 -3.48 -19.77 14.39
N VAL A 134 -2.96 -18.70 14.97
CA VAL A 134 -3.70 -17.48 15.28
C VAL A 134 -3.32 -16.44 14.25
N ILE A 135 -4.30 -15.86 13.55
CA ILE A 135 -4.06 -14.83 12.54
C ILE A 135 -4.62 -13.49 13.03
N ASN A 136 -3.74 -12.51 13.20
CA ASN A 136 -4.15 -11.16 13.60
C ASN A 136 -4.43 -10.31 12.36
N LEU A 137 -5.72 -10.06 12.09
CA LEU A 137 -6.23 -9.22 11.00
C LEU A 137 -7.03 -8.02 11.54
N THR A 138 -6.61 -7.51 12.67
CA THR A 138 -7.08 -6.22 13.19
C THR A 138 -6.30 -5.06 12.56
N PRO A 139 -6.76 -3.80 12.64
CA PRO A 139 -5.97 -2.66 12.21
C PRO A 139 -4.62 -2.56 12.95
N ASP A 140 -3.58 -2.04 12.28
CA ASP A 140 -2.21 -1.95 12.80
C ASP A 140 -2.13 -1.30 14.19
N LYS A 141 -2.87 -0.21 14.41
CA LYS A 141 -3.01 0.47 15.68
C LYS A 141 -3.40 -0.47 16.84
N GLN A 142 -4.12 -1.54 16.55
CA GLN A 142 -4.60 -2.50 17.56
C GLN A 142 -3.65 -3.70 17.73
N HIS A 143 -2.72 -3.94 16.82
CA HIS A 143 -1.90 -5.15 16.79
C HIS A 143 -1.21 -5.42 18.12
N SER A 144 -0.51 -4.44 18.71
CA SER A 144 0.20 -4.62 19.97
C SER A 144 -0.73 -5.00 21.12
N SER A 145 -1.89 -4.35 21.21
CA SER A 145 -2.88 -4.66 22.26
C SER A 145 -3.48 -6.05 22.09
N VAL A 146 -3.73 -6.47 20.85
CA VAL A 146 -4.23 -7.81 20.51
C VAL A 146 -3.17 -8.86 20.82
N VAL A 147 -1.95 -8.68 20.34
CA VAL A 147 -0.84 -9.63 20.57
C VAL A 147 -0.58 -9.81 22.06
N ASN A 148 -0.53 -8.73 22.84
CA ASN A 148 -0.34 -8.79 24.29
C ASN A 148 -1.48 -9.53 25.00
N ALA A 149 -2.71 -9.49 24.47
CA ALA A 149 -3.85 -10.21 25.02
C ALA A 149 -3.88 -11.70 24.61
N VAL A 150 -3.55 -12.02 23.35
CA VAL A 150 -3.68 -13.39 22.82
C VAL A 150 -2.44 -14.25 23.05
N MET A 151 -1.24 -13.68 22.99
CA MET A 151 0.02 -14.42 23.08
C MET A 151 0.15 -15.25 24.38
N PRO A 152 -0.26 -14.76 25.58
CA PRO A 152 -0.25 -15.57 26.80
C PRO A 152 -1.20 -16.78 26.76
N LEU A 153 -2.27 -16.70 25.96
CA LEU A 153 -3.27 -17.75 25.80
C LEU A 153 -2.89 -18.79 24.75
N MET A 154 -1.97 -18.45 23.85
CA MET A 154 -1.53 -19.32 22.76
C MET A 154 -0.84 -20.57 23.31
N LYS A 155 -1.20 -21.74 22.77
CA LYS A 155 -0.54 -23.00 23.14
C LYS A 155 0.92 -23.00 22.70
N GLN A 156 1.74 -23.76 23.41
CA GLN A 156 3.15 -23.90 23.12
C GLN A 156 3.36 -24.47 21.70
N GLY A 157 4.26 -23.80 20.94
CA GLY A 157 4.63 -24.22 19.59
C GLY A 157 3.54 -24.00 18.55
N SER A 158 2.55 -23.15 18.80
CA SER A 158 1.60 -22.66 17.79
C SER A 158 2.21 -21.56 16.93
N ALA A 159 1.47 -21.07 15.93
CA ALA A 159 1.92 -20.00 15.05
C ALA A 159 1.06 -18.74 15.20
N LEU A 160 1.68 -17.57 14.96
CA LEU A 160 1.05 -16.27 14.86
C LEU A 160 1.24 -15.72 13.44
N GLY A 161 0.12 -15.37 12.79
CA GLY A 161 0.08 -14.87 11.43
C GLY A 161 -0.32 -13.40 11.36
N TYR A 162 0.22 -12.69 10.36
CA TYR A 162 -0.10 -11.31 10.01
C TYR A 162 -0.36 -11.20 8.49
N SER A 163 -1.11 -10.16 8.08
CA SER A 163 -1.19 -9.77 6.66
C SER A 163 -0.47 -8.46 6.36
N HIS A 164 0.10 -7.80 7.37
CA HIS A 164 1.02 -6.67 7.26
C HIS A 164 2.02 -6.73 8.40
N GLY A 165 3.28 -6.51 8.11
CA GLY A 165 4.38 -6.72 9.05
C GLY A 165 4.64 -5.56 10.03
N PHE A 166 3.85 -4.48 10.02
CA PHE A 166 4.08 -3.25 10.78
C PHE A 166 4.36 -3.48 12.27
N ASN A 167 3.59 -4.33 12.92
CA ASN A 167 3.74 -4.64 14.35
C ASN A 167 5.11 -5.24 14.70
N ILE A 168 5.64 -6.10 13.84
CA ILE A 168 6.96 -6.71 14.02
C ILE A 168 8.06 -5.72 13.67
N VAL A 169 7.97 -5.08 12.49
CA VAL A 169 9.05 -4.27 11.93
C VAL A 169 9.13 -2.88 12.55
N GLU A 170 8.01 -2.16 12.58
CA GLU A 170 7.97 -0.75 12.98
C GLU A 170 7.75 -0.58 14.50
N VAL A 171 6.87 -1.38 15.09
CA VAL A 171 6.66 -1.35 16.54
C VAL A 171 7.75 -2.14 17.29
N GLY A 172 8.36 -3.15 16.66
CA GLY A 172 9.36 -4.01 17.29
C GLY A 172 8.76 -4.95 18.33
N GLN A 173 7.51 -5.40 18.12
CA GLN A 173 6.81 -6.31 19.03
C GLN A 173 7.60 -7.62 19.21
N LYS A 174 7.92 -7.94 20.44
CA LYS A 174 8.56 -9.22 20.78
C LYS A 174 7.52 -10.31 20.96
N ILE A 175 7.76 -11.45 20.31
CA ILE A 175 6.92 -12.64 20.38
C ILE A 175 7.66 -13.73 21.16
N ARG A 176 6.93 -14.58 21.86
CA ARG A 176 7.51 -15.74 22.58
C ARG A 176 8.31 -16.61 21.61
N GLU A 177 9.48 -17.06 22.06
CA GLU A 177 10.45 -17.82 21.26
C GLU A 177 9.92 -19.18 20.73
N ASP A 178 8.89 -19.74 21.38
CA ASP A 178 8.26 -21.00 20.99
C ASP A 178 7.19 -20.84 19.89
N ILE A 179 6.83 -19.60 19.53
CA ILE A 179 5.82 -19.30 18.52
C ILE A 179 6.47 -19.05 17.17
N THR A 180 5.99 -19.73 16.12
CA THR A 180 6.33 -19.43 14.74
C THR A 180 5.59 -18.18 14.26
N VAL A 181 6.29 -17.21 13.67
CA VAL A 181 5.68 -15.96 13.15
C VAL A 181 5.75 -15.94 11.63
N ILE A 182 4.58 -15.84 11.00
CA ILE A 182 4.44 -15.85 9.54
C ILE A 182 3.62 -14.65 9.06
N MET A 183 3.80 -14.29 7.82
CA MET A 183 3.01 -13.26 7.14
C MET A 183 2.50 -13.79 5.79
N VAL A 184 1.27 -13.44 5.46
CA VAL A 184 0.68 -13.60 4.13
C VAL A 184 -0.10 -12.34 3.81
N ALA A 185 0.43 -11.52 2.92
CA ALA A 185 -0.08 -10.21 2.54
C ALA A 185 -0.65 -10.24 1.12
N PRO A 186 -1.97 -10.39 0.95
CA PRO A 186 -2.61 -10.19 -0.35
C PRO A 186 -2.49 -8.72 -0.77
N LYS A 187 -1.96 -8.45 -1.97
CA LYS A 187 -1.72 -7.11 -2.49
C LYS A 187 -2.99 -6.54 -3.14
N CYS A 188 -4.00 -6.32 -2.31
CA CYS A 188 -5.26 -5.68 -2.70
C CYS A 188 -6.16 -5.40 -1.47
N PRO A 189 -7.19 -4.53 -1.61
CA PRO A 189 -8.23 -4.37 -0.60
C PRO A 189 -8.94 -5.70 -0.28
N GLY A 190 -9.37 -5.87 0.98
CA GLY A 190 -9.92 -7.14 1.46
C GLY A 190 -11.13 -7.67 0.68
N THR A 191 -11.96 -6.79 0.12
CA THR A 191 -13.10 -7.17 -0.74
C THR A 191 -12.65 -7.88 -2.02
N GLU A 192 -11.58 -7.40 -2.64
CA GLU A 192 -11.03 -7.94 -3.89
C GLU A 192 -10.42 -9.33 -3.67
N VAL A 193 -9.85 -9.59 -2.49
CA VAL A 193 -9.38 -10.95 -2.11
C VAL A 193 -10.49 -11.98 -2.31
N ARG A 194 -11.74 -11.65 -1.94
CA ARG A 194 -12.88 -12.56 -2.06
C ARG A 194 -13.40 -12.65 -3.50
N GLU A 195 -13.55 -11.52 -4.16
CA GLU A 195 -14.13 -11.49 -5.50
C GLU A 195 -13.22 -12.20 -6.51
N GLU A 196 -11.92 -11.98 -6.48
CA GLU A 196 -10.96 -12.65 -7.35
C GLU A 196 -10.85 -14.15 -7.04
N TYR A 197 -10.97 -14.55 -5.77
CA TYR A 197 -11.04 -15.98 -5.40
C TYR A 197 -12.27 -16.65 -6.01
N LYS A 198 -13.46 -16.03 -5.91
CA LYS A 198 -14.71 -16.56 -6.49
C LYS A 198 -14.66 -16.69 -8.01
N ARG A 199 -13.95 -15.79 -8.67
CA ARG A 199 -13.69 -15.85 -10.12
C ARG A 199 -12.74 -16.99 -10.51
N GLY A 200 -12.14 -17.67 -9.52
CA GLY A 200 -11.18 -18.74 -9.73
C GLY A 200 -9.76 -18.23 -10.01
N PHE A 201 -9.51 -16.92 -9.85
CA PHE A 201 -8.22 -16.30 -10.13
C PHE A 201 -7.40 -16.14 -8.84
N GLY A 202 -7.76 -15.24 -7.97
CA GLY A 202 -6.97 -14.86 -6.80
C GLY A 202 -6.22 -13.53 -7.01
N VAL A 203 -5.48 -13.11 -6.00
CA VAL A 203 -4.69 -11.87 -6.03
C VAL A 203 -3.22 -12.15 -5.76
N PRO A 204 -2.29 -11.38 -6.34
CA PRO A 204 -0.88 -11.48 -5.99
C PRO A 204 -0.69 -11.37 -4.48
N THR A 205 0.17 -12.22 -3.94
CA THR A 205 0.30 -12.37 -2.50
C THR A 205 1.77 -12.47 -2.14
N LEU A 206 2.19 -11.71 -1.13
CA LEU A 206 3.52 -11.83 -0.56
C LEU A 206 3.45 -12.72 0.68
N MET A 207 4.43 -13.59 0.87
CA MET A 207 4.57 -14.39 2.07
C MET A 207 5.96 -14.26 2.69
N ALA A 208 6.02 -14.35 4.02
CA ALA A 208 7.29 -14.30 4.75
C ALA A 208 7.23 -15.09 6.06
N VAL A 209 8.42 -15.45 6.54
CA VAL A 209 8.63 -16.02 7.88
C VAL A 209 9.55 -15.08 8.65
N HIS A 210 9.21 -14.73 9.88
CA HIS A 210 10.09 -13.91 10.71
C HIS A 210 11.28 -14.73 11.20
N PRO A 211 12.53 -14.33 10.88
CA PRO A 211 13.70 -15.18 11.09
C PRO A 211 14.00 -15.47 12.56
N GLU A 212 13.56 -14.61 13.49
CA GLU A 212 13.76 -14.81 14.93
C GLU A 212 12.72 -15.77 15.54
N ASN A 213 11.65 -16.12 14.82
CA ASN A 213 10.49 -16.85 15.34
C ASN A 213 10.02 -17.97 14.39
N ASP A 214 10.88 -18.95 14.17
CA ASP A 214 10.51 -20.22 13.51
C ASP A 214 11.28 -21.41 14.15
N PRO A 215 10.98 -21.75 15.42
CA PRO A 215 11.76 -22.71 16.18
C PRO A 215 11.73 -24.14 15.63
N LYS A 216 10.73 -24.48 14.80
CA LYS A 216 10.57 -25.80 14.19
C LYS A 216 10.91 -25.84 12.71
N GLY A 217 11.12 -24.70 12.06
CA GLY A 217 11.30 -24.61 10.62
C GLY A 217 10.04 -24.95 9.81
N GLU A 218 8.84 -24.78 10.41
CA GLU A 218 7.56 -25.09 9.77
C GLU A 218 6.89 -23.85 9.16
N GLY A 219 7.42 -22.66 9.42
CA GLY A 219 6.80 -21.38 9.06
C GLY A 219 6.58 -21.24 7.56
N HIS A 220 7.56 -21.63 6.73
CA HIS A 220 7.46 -21.56 5.28
C HIS A 220 6.29 -22.36 4.72
N GLU A 221 6.14 -23.63 5.10
CA GLU A 221 5.05 -24.48 4.62
C GLU A 221 3.68 -24.00 5.12
N MET A 222 3.61 -23.43 6.33
CA MET A 222 2.36 -22.86 6.86
C MET A 222 1.96 -21.58 6.12
N ALA A 223 2.90 -20.67 5.84
CA ALA A 223 2.66 -19.47 5.08
C ALA A 223 2.25 -19.78 3.64
N LYS A 224 2.94 -20.73 3.01
CA LYS A 224 2.60 -21.24 1.67
C LYS A 224 1.18 -21.81 1.61
N ALA A 225 0.79 -22.63 2.58
CA ALA A 225 -0.56 -23.20 2.66
C ALA A 225 -1.63 -22.13 2.89
N TRP A 226 -1.34 -21.09 3.67
CA TRP A 226 -2.26 -19.96 3.86
C TRP A 226 -2.40 -19.15 2.56
N ALA A 227 -1.31 -18.82 1.89
CA ALA A 227 -1.33 -18.13 0.59
C ALA A 227 -2.13 -18.92 -0.46
N ALA A 228 -1.99 -20.25 -0.49
CA ALA A 228 -2.78 -21.12 -1.35
C ALA A 228 -4.27 -21.10 -0.98
N ALA A 229 -4.60 -21.21 0.32
CA ALA A 229 -5.97 -21.22 0.80
C ALA A 229 -6.73 -19.92 0.53
N THR A 230 -6.03 -18.78 0.43
CA THR A 230 -6.63 -17.50 0.03
C THR A 230 -6.68 -17.30 -1.48
N GLY A 231 -6.10 -18.20 -2.27
CA GLY A 231 -6.12 -18.17 -3.74
C GLY A 231 -4.90 -17.52 -4.37
N GLY A 232 -3.95 -16.99 -3.57
CA GLY A 232 -2.78 -16.25 -4.05
C GLY A 232 -1.92 -17.03 -5.06
N HIS A 233 -1.79 -18.36 -4.89
CA HIS A 233 -1.02 -19.23 -5.79
C HIS A 233 -1.50 -19.22 -7.25
N ARG A 234 -2.74 -18.78 -7.50
CA ARG A 234 -3.30 -18.69 -8.86
C ARG A 234 -2.87 -17.41 -9.57
N ALA A 235 -2.67 -16.33 -8.81
CA ALA A 235 -2.24 -15.04 -9.34
C ALA A 235 -0.72 -14.85 -9.29
N GLY A 236 -0.07 -15.41 -8.27
CA GLY A 236 1.36 -15.38 -8.04
C GLY A 236 1.67 -15.14 -6.57
N VAL A 237 2.66 -15.85 -6.05
CA VAL A 237 3.17 -15.67 -4.67
C VAL A 237 4.62 -15.27 -4.72
N LEU A 238 4.94 -14.24 -3.94
CA LEU A 238 6.30 -13.76 -3.72
C LEU A 238 6.75 -14.19 -2.33
N GLU A 239 7.80 -14.99 -2.24
CA GLU A 239 8.50 -15.24 -0.99
C GLU A 239 9.42 -14.06 -0.70
N SER A 240 9.21 -13.40 0.43
CA SER A 240 9.88 -12.17 0.81
C SER A 240 10.23 -12.16 2.30
N SER A 241 10.43 -11.00 2.88
CA SER A 241 10.64 -10.79 4.31
C SER A 241 9.61 -9.81 4.88
N PHE A 242 9.42 -9.84 6.21
CA PHE A 242 8.63 -8.83 6.91
C PHE A 242 9.14 -7.41 6.65
N VAL A 243 10.46 -7.24 6.59
CA VAL A 243 11.11 -5.94 6.35
C VAL A 243 10.85 -5.44 4.94
N ALA A 244 11.10 -6.29 3.93
CA ALA A 244 10.89 -5.89 2.54
C ALA A 244 9.44 -5.52 2.27
N GLU A 245 8.50 -6.33 2.76
CA GLU A 245 7.07 -6.05 2.63
C GLU A 245 6.70 -4.71 3.24
N VAL A 246 7.00 -4.49 4.54
CA VAL A 246 6.61 -3.25 5.21
C VAL A 246 7.24 -2.01 4.57
N LYS A 247 8.52 -2.08 4.20
CA LYS A 247 9.22 -0.90 3.65
C LYS A 247 8.78 -0.58 2.23
N SER A 248 8.46 -1.57 1.39
CA SER A 248 7.95 -1.35 0.04
C SER A 248 6.48 -0.94 0.04
N ASP A 249 5.66 -1.60 0.83
CA ASP A 249 4.21 -1.33 0.97
C ASP A 249 3.97 0.12 1.45
N LEU A 250 4.61 0.52 2.54
CA LEU A 250 4.53 1.91 3.03
C LEU A 250 4.96 2.93 1.98
N MET A 251 5.99 2.65 1.18
CA MET A 251 6.44 3.57 0.14
C MET A 251 5.45 3.65 -1.02
N GLY A 252 4.95 2.51 -1.47
CA GLY A 252 3.93 2.43 -2.53
C GLY A 252 2.66 3.17 -2.14
N GLU A 253 2.07 2.80 -0.99
CA GLU A 253 0.82 3.38 -0.48
C GLU A 253 0.90 4.89 -0.28
N GLN A 254 1.98 5.38 0.36
CA GLN A 254 2.12 6.81 0.61
C GLN A 254 2.29 7.62 -0.67
N THR A 255 3.04 7.11 -1.65
CA THR A 255 3.44 7.88 -2.83
C THR A 255 2.53 7.64 -4.01
N ILE A 256 2.80 6.63 -4.85
CA ILE A 256 2.11 6.48 -6.13
C ILE A 256 0.71 5.86 -5.98
N LEU A 257 0.53 4.89 -5.07
CA LEU A 257 -0.73 4.17 -4.99
C LEU A 257 -1.88 5.07 -4.50
N CYS A 258 -1.65 5.90 -3.50
CA CYS A 258 -2.67 6.79 -2.94
C CYS A 258 -2.30 8.27 -3.11
N GLY A 259 -1.12 8.70 -2.64
CA GLY A 259 -0.74 10.11 -2.52
C GLY A 259 -0.72 10.88 -3.83
N MET A 260 -0.15 10.30 -4.88
CA MET A 260 -0.10 10.92 -6.19
C MET A 260 -1.48 10.97 -6.87
N LEU A 261 -2.29 9.91 -6.69
CA LEU A 261 -3.65 9.90 -7.22
C LEU A 261 -4.54 10.93 -6.50
N GLN A 262 -4.39 11.07 -5.18
CA GLN A 262 -5.11 12.11 -4.44
C GLN A 262 -4.69 13.52 -4.85
N ALA A 263 -3.39 13.81 -4.84
CA ALA A 263 -2.87 15.11 -5.26
C ALA A 263 -3.25 15.43 -6.71
N GLY A 264 -3.10 14.46 -7.60
CA GLY A 264 -3.47 14.57 -9.01
C GLY A 264 -4.95 14.80 -9.22
N SER A 265 -5.81 14.13 -8.46
CA SER A 265 -7.27 14.31 -8.54
C SER A 265 -7.67 15.77 -8.21
N ILE A 266 -7.14 16.29 -7.12
CA ILE A 266 -7.41 17.68 -6.69
C ILE A 266 -6.90 18.65 -7.75
N LEU A 267 -5.63 18.54 -8.14
CA LEU A 267 -4.99 19.49 -9.04
C LEU A 267 -5.54 19.44 -10.47
N CYS A 268 -5.79 18.26 -11.02
CA CYS A 268 -6.35 18.13 -12.37
C CYS A 268 -7.78 18.66 -12.42
N TYR A 269 -8.59 18.37 -11.41
CA TYR A 269 -9.96 18.90 -11.33
C TYR A 269 -9.94 20.42 -11.23
N ASP A 270 -9.20 20.99 -10.28
CA ASP A 270 -9.13 22.44 -10.06
C ASP A 270 -8.61 23.16 -11.30
N LYS A 271 -7.61 22.61 -12.01
CA LYS A 271 -7.11 23.17 -13.26
C LYS A 271 -8.16 23.20 -14.35
N MET A 272 -8.93 22.13 -14.51
CA MET A 272 -10.02 22.10 -15.49
C MET A 272 -11.09 23.15 -15.19
N ILE A 273 -11.43 23.36 -13.91
CA ILE A 273 -12.37 24.40 -13.52
C ILE A 273 -11.81 25.80 -13.80
N GLU A 274 -10.54 26.04 -13.51
CA GLU A 274 -9.85 27.30 -13.84
C GLU A 274 -9.91 27.60 -15.35
N GLU A 275 -9.75 26.57 -16.19
CA GLU A 275 -9.79 26.67 -17.66
C GLU A 275 -11.21 26.64 -18.26
N GLY A 276 -12.25 26.68 -17.43
CA GLY A 276 -13.65 26.75 -17.82
C GLY A 276 -14.22 25.45 -18.41
N VAL A 277 -13.66 24.29 -18.03
CA VAL A 277 -14.23 22.98 -18.35
C VAL A 277 -15.45 22.74 -17.46
N ASP A 278 -16.48 22.06 -17.99
CA ASP A 278 -17.67 21.69 -17.22
C ASP A 278 -17.32 20.83 -16.00
N ALA A 279 -17.88 21.18 -14.85
CA ALA A 279 -17.51 20.57 -13.57
C ALA A 279 -17.87 19.08 -13.47
N SER A 280 -19.00 18.67 -14.08
CA SER A 280 -19.42 17.28 -14.08
C SER A 280 -18.54 16.42 -14.99
N TYR A 281 -18.15 16.98 -16.15
CA TYR A 281 -17.22 16.35 -17.07
C TYR A 281 -15.81 16.23 -16.43
N ALA A 282 -15.32 17.31 -15.82
CA ALA A 282 -14.02 17.31 -15.14
C ALA A 282 -13.97 16.26 -14.01
N ALA A 283 -15.02 16.16 -13.22
CA ALA A 283 -15.12 15.14 -12.17
C ALA A 283 -15.14 13.73 -12.76
N LYS A 284 -15.91 13.48 -13.81
CA LYS A 284 -15.97 12.17 -14.49
C LYS A 284 -14.61 11.79 -15.08
N LEU A 285 -13.97 12.71 -15.77
CA LEU A 285 -12.65 12.48 -16.38
C LEU A 285 -11.61 12.07 -15.35
N VAL A 286 -11.54 12.77 -14.20
CA VAL A 286 -10.58 12.45 -13.13
C VAL A 286 -10.97 11.15 -12.44
N GLN A 287 -12.23 11.01 -12.01
CA GLN A 287 -12.68 9.89 -11.19
C GLN A 287 -12.47 8.54 -11.86
N TYR A 288 -12.82 8.42 -13.14
CA TYR A 288 -12.71 7.16 -13.89
C TYR A 288 -11.43 7.08 -14.76
N GLY A 289 -10.79 8.22 -15.00
CA GLY A 289 -9.56 8.27 -15.80
C GLY A 289 -8.40 7.54 -15.15
N TRP A 290 -8.26 7.61 -13.81
CA TRP A 290 -7.22 6.84 -13.12
C TRP A 290 -7.37 5.34 -13.36
N GLU A 291 -8.58 4.81 -13.22
CA GLU A 291 -8.86 3.39 -13.46
C GLU A 291 -8.51 2.99 -14.90
N THR A 292 -9.02 3.75 -15.87
CA THR A 292 -8.81 3.46 -17.30
C THR A 292 -7.33 3.47 -17.69
N VAL A 293 -6.59 4.48 -17.21
CA VAL A 293 -5.16 4.64 -17.50
C VAL A 293 -4.33 3.54 -16.83
N THR A 294 -4.62 3.22 -15.57
CA THR A 294 -3.86 2.22 -14.81
C THR A 294 -4.18 0.78 -15.19
N GLU A 295 -5.37 0.50 -15.73
CA GLU A 295 -5.66 -0.81 -16.34
C GLU A 295 -4.79 -1.06 -17.58
N ALA A 296 -4.59 -0.05 -18.43
CA ALA A 296 -3.66 -0.18 -19.56
C ALA A 296 -2.21 -0.41 -19.09
N LEU A 297 -1.81 0.27 -18.00
CA LEU A 297 -0.51 0.10 -17.35
C LEU A 297 -0.32 -1.34 -16.84
N LYS A 298 -1.30 -1.91 -16.12
CA LYS A 298 -1.26 -3.27 -15.59
C LYS A 298 -1.11 -4.32 -16.70
N LEU A 299 -1.84 -4.15 -17.79
CA LEU A 299 -1.89 -5.13 -18.89
C LEU A 299 -0.60 -5.22 -19.70
N GLY A 300 0.16 -4.15 -19.82
CA GLY A 300 1.34 -4.14 -20.68
C GLY A 300 2.42 -3.10 -20.33
N GLY A 301 2.45 -2.65 -19.07
CA GLY A 301 3.45 -1.70 -18.59
C GLY A 301 3.21 -0.26 -19.03
N ILE A 302 4.18 0.58 -18.74
CA ILE A 302 4.19 2.00 -19.16
C ILE A 302 4.12 2.10 -20.67
N THR A 303 4.78 1.19 -21.38
CA THR A 303 4.73 1.11 -22.84
C THR A 303 3.29 1.01 -23.35
N ASN A 304 2.49 0.06 -22.82
CA ASN A 304 1.10 -0.12 -23.27
C ASN A 304 0.22 1.09 -22.92
N MET A 305 0.40 1.68 -21.75
CA MET A 305 -0.32 2.90 -21.35
C MET A 305 -0.01 4.07 -22.31
N MET A 306 1.27 4.30 -22.61
CA MET A 306 1.71 5.38 -23.49
C MET A 306 1.35 5.13 -24.95
N ASP A 307 1.24 3.88 -25.38
CA ASP A 307 0.86 3.51 -26.76
C ASP A 307 -0.64 3.73 -27.05
N ARG A 308 -1.46 4.05 -26.03
CA ARG A 308 -2.85 4.49 -26.22
C ARG A 308 -2.97 5.94 -26.70
N LEU A 309 -1.91 6.73 -26.54
CA LEU A 309 -1.85 8.12 -26.98
C LEU A 309 -1.48 8.23 -28.47
N ASP A 310 -2.01 9.25 -29.16
CA ASP A 310 -1.44 9.64 -30.43
C ASP A 310 -0.01 10.18 -30.27
N ASN A 311 0.74 10.29 -31.37
CA ASN A 311 2.15 10.65 -31.29
C ASN A 311 2.40 12.02 -30.62
N PRO A 312 1.67 13.11 -30.96
CA PRO A 312 1.84 14.39 -30.27
C PRO A 312 1.55 14.31 -28.77
N SER A 313 0.47 13.64 -28.39
CA SER A 313 0.08 13.46 -26.99
C SER A 313 1.09 12.61 -26.22
N LYS A 314 1.65 11.57 -26.86
CA LYS A 314 2.72 10.75 -26.27
C LYS A 314 3.99 11.57 -25.98
N VAL A 315 4.46 12.36 -26.95
CA VAL A 315 5.61 13.25 -26.75
C VAL A 315 5.32 14.21 -25.59
N LYS A 316 4.15 14.83 -25.58
CA LYS A 316 3.77 15.77 -24.52
C LYS A 316 3.66 15.12 -23.15
N ALA A 317 3.06 13.93 -23.06
CA ALA A 317 2.99 13.18 -21.81
C ALA A 317 4.38 12.78 -21.29
N PHE A 318 5.29 12.38 -22.21
CA PHE A 318 6.66 12.05 -21.85
C PHE A 318 7.42 13.28 -21.30
N GLU A 319 7.39 14.42 -22.02
CA GLU A 319 8.01 15.67 -21.54
C GLU A 319 7.51 16.08 -20.15
N LEU A 320 6.19 16.07 -19.95
CA LEU A 320 5.59 16.38 -18.66
C LEU A 320 6.00 15.39 -17.58
N SER A 321 6.10 14.10 -17.90
CA SER A 321 6.51 13.08 -16.93
C SER A 321 7.97 13.28 -16.49
N GLU A 322 8.87 13.63 -17.40
CA GLU A 322 10.27 13.90 -17.04
C GLU A 322 10.39 15.16 -16.16
N GLU A 323 9.64 16.22 -16.48
CA GLU A 323 9.60 17.42 -15.63
C GLU A 323 9.02 17.10 -14.24
N LEU A 324 7.95 16.31 -14.16
CA LEU A 324 7.37 15.85 -12.90
C LEU A 324 8.37 15.02 -12.09
N LYS A 325 9.13 14.13 -12.73
CA LYS A 325 10.18 13.35 -12.04
C LYS A 325 11.21 14.26 -11.37
N GLU A 326 11.70 15.29 -12.08
CA GLU A 326 12.66 16.24 -11.51
C GLU A 326 12.08 17.00 -10.30
N ILE A 327 10.83 17.46 -10.40
CA ILE A 327 10.14 18.20 -9.33
C ILE A 327 9.89 17.31 -8.11
N MET A 328 9.44 16.07 -8.33
CA MET A 328 8.94 15.18 -7.28
C MET A 328 10.01 14.30 -6.65
N ARG A 329 11.14 14.05 -7.30
CA ARG A 329 12.22 13.18 -6.81
C ARG A 329 12.68 13.50 -5.38
N PRO A 330 12.87 14.77 -4.96
CA PRO A 330 13.22 15.08 -3.58
C PRO A 330 12.14 14.67 -2.59
N LEU A 331 10.86 14.76 -2.96
CA LEU A 331 9.75 14.38 -2.10
C LEU A 331 9.67 12.86 -1.94
N PHE A 332 9.79 12.10 -3.04
CA PHE A 332 9.82 10.63 -2.99
C PHE A 332 10.97 10.12 -2.13
N ARG A 333 12.18 10.66 -2.32
CA ARG A 333 13.35 10.30 -1.49
C ARG A 333 13.13 10.62 -0.02
N LYS A 334 12.53 11.78 0.29
CA LYS A 334 12.21 12.14 1.67
C LYS A 334 11.27 11.12 2.31
N HIS A 335 10.20 10.71 1.62
CA HIS A 335 9.28 9.70 2.14
C HIS A 335 9.98 8.35 2.36
N GLN A 336 10.81 7.91 1.43
CA GLN A 336 11.60 6.69 1.59
C GLN A 336 12.55 6.78 2.78
N ASP A 337 13.27 7.90 2.95
CA ASP A 337 14.16 8.13 4.08
C ASP A 337 13.40 8.11 5.41
N ASP A 338 12.23 8.72 5.48
CA ASP A 338 11.37 8.72 6.67
C ASP A 338 10.86 7.30 6.99
N ILE A 339 10.53 6.50 5.97
CA ILE A 339 10.13 5.09 6.12
C ILE A 339 11.32 4.24 6.60
N ILE A 340 12.46 4.33 5.96
CA ILE A 340 13.66 3.54 6.29
C ILE A 340 14.17 3.89 7.70
N SER A 341 14.19 5.17 8.05
CA SER A 341 14.60 5.61 9.40
C SER A 341 13.60 5.26 10.50
N GLY A 342 12.34 4.95 10.16
CA GLY A 342 11.25 4.77 11.11
C GLY A 342 10.61 6.09 11.58
N HIS A 343 11.02 7.23 11.01
CA HIS A 343 10.45 8.53 11.36
C HIS A 343 8.96 8.62 11.01
N PHE A 344 8.57 8.10 9.83
CA PHE A 344 7.17 8.01 9.43
C PHE A 344 6.32 7.27 10.48
N SER A 345 6.73 6.07 10.84
CA SER A 345 5.99 5.22 11.79
C SER A 345 5.89 5.86 13.18
N GLN A 346 6.96 6.52 13.64
CA GLN A 346 6.94 7.26 14.91
C GLN A 346 5.96 8.43 14.87
N THR A 347 5.92 9.19 13.78
CA THR A 347 5.02 10.33 13.61
C THR A 347 3.57 9.87 13.60
N MET A 348 3.25 8.82 12.85
CA MET A 348 1.92 8.23 12.79
C MET A 348 1.48 7.66 14.15
N MET A 349 2.35 6.92 14.84
CA MET A 349 2.03 6.39 16.17
C MET A 349 1.82 7.50 17.21
N ALA A 350 2.46 8.65 17.06
CA ALA A 350 2.21 9.81 17.91
C ALA A 350 0.81 10.41 17.67
N ASP A 351 0.31 10.38 16.44
CA ASP A 351 -1.08 10.76 16.13
C ASP A 351 -2.08 9.73 16.69
N TRP A 352 -1.77 8.43 16.65
CA TRP A 352 -2.57 7.41 17.34
C TRP A 352 -2.75 7.69 18.83
N ASP A 353 -1.67 8.13 19.50
CA ASP A 353 -1.70 8.52 20.91
C ASP A 353 -2.48 9.82 21.16
N ALA A 354 -2.69 10.62 20.10
CA ALA A 354 -3.48 11.84 20.11
C ALA A 354 -4.92 11.65 19.58
N ASP A 355 -5.43 10.42 19.61
CA ASP A 355 -6.76 10.02 19.13
C ASP A 355 -7.00 10.29 17.63
N ASP A 356 -5.97 10.07 16.79
CA ASP A 356 -6.00 10.22 15.33
C ASP A 356 -6.38 11.66 14.88
N LYS A 357 -5.93 12.63 15.61
CA LYS A 357 -6.35 14.04 15.41
C LYS A 357 -6.00 14.56 14.02
N ASP A 358 -4.77 14.32 13.58
CA ASP A 358 -4.30 14.81 12.29
C ASP A 358 -4.95 14.00 11.16
N LEU A 359 -5.02 12.67 11.29
CA LEU A 359 -5.69 11.78 10.34
C LEU A 359 -7.15 12.20 10.09
N LEU A 360 -7.92 12.37 11.16
CA LEU A 360 -9.34 12.73 11.07
C LEU A 360 -9.55 14.15 10.52
N GLY A 361 -8.63 15.07 10.84
CA GLY A 361 -8.64 16.43 10.29
C GLY A 361 -8.45 16.43 8.77
N TRP A 362 -7.43 15.73 8.27
CA TRP A 362 -7.16 15.63 6.83
C TRP A 362 -8.27 14.88 6.07
N ARG A 363 -8.87 13.85 6.70
CA ARG A 363 -10.03 13.15 6.15
C ARG A 363 -11.22 14.10 5.96
N GLU A 364 -11.50 14.96 6.95
CA GLU A 364 -12.54 15.99 6.84
C GLU A 364 -12.23 17.00 5.73
N GLU A 365 -10.98 17.49 5.66
CA GLU A 365 -10.52 18.41 4.60
C GLU A 365 -10.71 17.79 3.21
N THR A 366 -10.37 16.51 3.02
CA THR A 366 -10.59 15.78 1.76
C THR A 366 -12.05 15.79 1.35
N GLY A 367 -12.98 15.53 2.28
CA GLY A 367 -14.43 15.60 2.03
C GLY A 367 -14.94 17.01 1.67
N GLN A 368 -14.16 18.05 1.93
CA GLN A 368 -14.49 19.43 1.58
C GLN A 368 -13.95 19.89 0.22
N THR A 369 -13.10 19.10 -0.45
CA THR A 369 -12.53 19.45 -1.75
C THR A 369 -13.60 19.69 -2.82
N ALA A 370 -13.29 20.51 -3.80
CA ALA A 370 -14.21 20.79 -4.90
C ALA A 370 -14.47 19.52 -5.75
N PHE A 371 -13.47 18.66 -5.90
CA PHE A 371 -13.61 17.38 -6.58
C PHE A 371 -14.62 16.45 -5.89
N GLU A 372 -14.57 16.33 -4.55
CA GLU A 372 -15.54 15.51 -3.80
C GLU A 372 -16.98 16.00 -3.99
N LYS A 373 -17.19 17.31 -4.00
CA LYS A 373 -18.50 17.96 -4.11
C LYS A 373 -18.98 18.16 -5.54
N ALA A 374 -18.17 17.77 -6.53
CA ALA A 374 -18.50 17.97 -7.93
C ALA A 374 -19.77 17.16 -8.32
N PRO A 375 -20.62 17.73 -9.19
CA PRO A 375 -21.79 17.04 -9.70
C PRO A 375 -21.41 15.83 -10.56
N GLU A 376 -22.25 14.81 -10.56
CA GLU A 376 -22.08 13.64 -11.42
C GLU A 376 -22.43 13.95 -12.88
N LEU A 377 -21.69 13.38 -13.82
CA LEU A 377 -22.03 13.33 -15.23
C LEU A 377 -22.80 12.01 -15.49
N PRO A 378 -24.08 12.09 -15.94
CA PRO A 378 -24.89 10.88 -16.12
C PRO A 378 -24.42 9.94 -17.24
N ASN A 379 -23.77 10.50 -18.26
CA ASN A 379 -23.31 9.74 -19.42
C ASN A 379 -21.89 9.22 -19.20
N ASP A 380 -21.62 8.01 -19.65
CA ASP A 380 -20.26 7.49 -19.69
C ASP A 380 -19.46 8.17 -20.81
N LEU A 381 -18.15 8.22 -20.63
CA LEU A 381 -17.20 8.64 -21.65
C LEU A 381 -16.65 7.39 -22.35
N ASP A 382 -16.25 7.53 -23.60
CA ASP A 382 -15.53 6.46 -24.29
C ASP A 382 -14.15 6.25 -23.67
N GLU A 383 -13.64 5.01 -23.67
CA GLU A 383 -12.32 4.70 -23.09
C GLU A 383 -11.21 5.61 -23.64
N GLN A 384 -11.25 5.93 -24.93
CA GLN A 384 -10.26 6.77 -25.59
C GLN A 384 -10.32 8.23 -25.12
N ASP A 385 -11.48 8.73 -24.71
CA ASP A 385 -11.63 10.10 -24.18
C ASP A 385 -10.75 10.34 -22.95
N TYR A 386 -10.57 9.31 -22.09
CA TYR A 386 -9.70 9.41 -20.92
C TYR A 386 -8.22 9.54 -21.29
N PHE A 387 -7.80 8.94 -22.38
CA PHE A 387 -6.42 9.10 -22.90
C PHE A 387 -6.24 10.43 -23.61
N ASP A 388 -7.14 10.79 -24.49
CA ASP A 388 -7.02 12.00 -25.31
C ASP A 388 -7.10 13.28 -24.47
N ASN A 389 -7.92 13.27 -23.40
CA ASN A 389 -8.15 14.43 -22.53
C ASN A 389 -7.42 14.35 -21.19
N GLY A 390 -6.71 13.25 -20.88
CA GLY A 390 -6.03 12.98 -19.60
C GLY A 390 -4.51 12.97 -19.67
N ILE A 391 -3.89 13.65 -20.61
CA ILE A 391 -2.43 13.61 -20.86
C ILE A 391 -1.62 13.89 -19.59
N LEU A 392 -2.03 14.89 -18.78
CA LEU A 392 -1.38 15.23 -17.53
C LEU A 392 -1.51 14.08 -16.49
N MET A 393 -2.66 13.42 -16.42
CA MET A 393 -2.87 12.26 -15.53
C MET A 393 -1.94 11.11 -15.92
N ILE A 394 -1.79 10.84 -17.22
CA ILE A 394 -0.87 9.82 -17.74
C ILE A 394 0.59 10.16 -17.39
N ALA A 395 0.97 11.44 -17.54
CA ALA A 395 2.29 11.90 -17.15
C ALA A 395 2.54 11.75 -15.62
N MET A 396 1.52 12.01 -14.80
CA MET A 396 1.58 11.79 -13.34
C MET A 396 1.73 10.31 -12.99
N VAL A 397 0.98 9.43 -13.64
CA VAL A 397 1.11 7.96 -13.43
C VAL A 397 2.50 7.50 -13.83
N LYS A 398 2.96 7.84 -15.05
CA LYS A 398 4.30 7.44 -15.51
C LYS A 398 5.38 7.91 -14.54
N SER A 399 5.42 9.21 -14.23
CA SER A 399 6.44 9.78 -13.34
C SER A 399 6.40 9.19 -11.93
N GLY A 400 5.20 9.01 -11.37
CA GLY A 400 5.02 8.47 -10.01
C GLY A 400 5.42 7.00 -9.91
N VAL A 401 5.05 6.17 -10.89
CA VAL A 401 5.42 4.74 -10.96
C VAL A 401 6.94 4.58 -11.08
N GLU A 402 7.56 5.32 -12.01
CA GLU A 402 9.01 5.26 -12.18
C GLU A 402 9.76 5.76 -10.93
N LEU A 403 9.33 6.89 -10.32
CA LEU A 403 9.95 7.42 -9.11
C LEU A 403 9.82 6.48 -7.91
N ALA A 404 8.65 5.89 -7.71
CA ALA A 404 8.44 4.93 -6.61
C ALA A 404 9.35 3.72 -6.80
N PHE A 405 9.36 3.13 -8.00
CA PHE A 405 10.23 2.00 -8.34
C PHE A 405 11.71 2.35 -8.13
N GLU A 406 12.20 3.42 -8.76
CA GLU A 406 13.60 3.85 -8.68
C GLU A 406 14.02 4.10 -7.23
N THR A 407 13.19 4.79 -6.44
CA THR A 407 13.50 5.16 -5.06
C THR A 407 13.54 3.94 -4.15
N MET A 408 12.63 2.98 -4.33
CA MET A 408 12.64 1.71 -3.60
C MET A 408 13.90 0.89 -3.92
N VAL A 409 14.26 0.76 -5.20
CA VAL A 409 15.46 0.03 -5.63
C VAL A 409 16.74 0.71 -5.12
N GLU A 410 16.84 2.04 -5.18
CA GLU A 410 17.95 2.81 -4.61
C GLU A 410 18.13 2.54 -3.09
N SER A 411 17.06 2.22 -2.38
CA SER A 411 17.10 1.90 -0.93
C SER A 411 17.46 0.44 -0.61
N GLY A 412 17.60 -0.41 -1.63
CA GLY A 412 17.95 -1.82 -1.50
C GLY A 412 16.78 -2.80 -1.52
N ILE A 413 15.56 -2.31 -1.78
CA ILE A 413 14.40 -3.16 -2.07
C ILE A 413 14.58 -3.76 -3.47
N VAL A 414 14.30 -5.05 -3.63
CA VAL A 414 14.43 -5.72 -4.92
C VAL A 414 13.38 -5.25 -5.93
N GLU A 415 13.75 -5.34 -7.20
CA GLU A 415 12.96 -4.81 -8.31
C GLU A 415 11.57 -5.43 -8.40
N GLU A 416 11.40 -6.70 -8.07
CA GLU A 416 10.11 -7.40 -8.08
C GLU A 416 9.14 -6.82 -7.03
N SER A 417 9.60 -6.59 -5.80
CA SER A 417 8.79 -5.93 -4.76
C SER A 417 8.46 -4.49 -5.17
N ALA A 418 9.45 -3.75 -5.68
CA ALA A 418 9.25 -2.38 -6.13
C ALA A 418 8.25 -2.29 -7.29
N TYR A 419 8.24 -3.26 -8.21
CA TYR A 419 7.26 -3.36 -9.30
C TYR A 419 5.83 -3.56 -8.78
N TYR A 420 5.62 -4.50 -7.84
CA TYR A 420 4.29 -4.75 -7.27
C TYR A 420 3.75 -3.51 -6.56
N GLU A 421 4.55 -2.88 -5.73
CA GLU A 421 4.16 -1.74 -4.89
C GLU A 421 4.14 -0.39 -5.63
N SER A 422 4.55 -0.34 -6.88
CA SER A 422 4.49 0.90 -7.68
C SER A 422 3.55 0.81 -8.87
N LEU A 423 3.47 -0.35 -9.54
CA LEU A 423 2.74 -0.49 -10.80
C LEU A 423 1.56 -1.45 -10.69
N HIS A 424 1.82 -2.65 -10.16
CA HIS A 424 0.82 -3.73 -10.26
C HIS A 424 -0.41 -3.51 -9.39
N GLU A 425 -0.25 -2.93 -8.21
CA GLU A 425 -1.33 -2.65 -7.26
C GLU A 425 -2.11 -1.37 -7.59
N LEU A 426 -1.51 -0.46 -8.34
CA LEU A 426 -2.08 0.86 -8.65
C LEU A 426 -3.51 0.82 -9.20
N PRO A 427 -3.89 -0.07 -10.13
CA PRO A 427 -5.26 -0.14 -10.65
C PRO A 427 -6.32 -0.45 -9.59
N LEU A 428 -5.96 -1.15 -8.50
CA LEU A 428 -6.91 -1.49 -7.44
C LEU A 428 -7.32 -0.25 -6.63
N ILE A 429 -6.39 0.63 -6.36
CA ILE A 429 -6.65 1.93 -5.71
C ILE A 429 -7.40 2.85 -6.68
N ALA A 430 -6.97 2.91 -7.95
CA ALA A 430 -7.64 3.68 -8.98
C ALA A 430 -9.12 3.25 -9.17
N ASN A 431 -9.39 1.94 -9.17
CA ASN A 431 -10.77 1.40 -9.18
C ASN A 431 -11.57 1.81 -7.93
N THR A 432 -10.91 1.90 -6.77
CA THR A 432 -11.58 2.38 -5.55
C THR A 432 -11.96 3.86 -5.67
N ILE A 433 -11.10 4.69 -6.25
CA ILE A 433 -11.42 6.11 -6.55
C ILE A 433 -12.57 6.19 -7.56
N ALA A 434 -12.57 5.37 -8.61
CA ALA A 434 -13.65 5.33 -9.60
C ALA A 434 -15.01 5.06 -8.95
N ARG A 435 -15.07 4.13 -8.02
CA ARG A 435 -16.31 3.76 -7.32
C ARG A 435 -16.70 4.71 -6.18
N LYS A 436 -15.76 5.39 -5.53
CA LYS A 436 -15.96 5.99 -4.20
C LYS A 436 -15.44 7.43 -4.07
N LYS A 437 -14.72 7.95 -5.06
CA LYS A 437 -13.91 9.17 -4.97
C LYS A 437 -12.87 9.09 -3.83
N LEU A 438 -12.31 10.24 -3.41
CA LEU A 438 -11.18 10.27 -2.48
C LEU A 438 -11.58 10.02 -1.02
N TYR A 439 -12.68 10.64 -0.55
CA TYR A 439 -13.08 10.53 0.85
C TYR A 439 -13.34 9.07 1.26
N GLU A 440 -14.21 8.39 0.52
CA GLU A 440 -14.51 6.99 0.84
C GLU A 440 -13.37 6.04 0.47
N MET A 441 -12.53 6.37 -0.52
CA MET A 441 -11.31 5.61 -0.79
C MET A 441 -10.42 5.59 0.47
N ASN A 442 -10.16 6.74 1.07
CA ASN A 442 -9.37 6.86 2.30
C ASN A 442 -9.99 6.09 3.48
N VAL A 443 -11.31 6.12 3.62
CA VAL A 443 -12.02 5.39 4.70
C VAL A 443 -11.91 3.86 4.56
N VAL A 444 -11.71 3.33 3.35
CA VAL A 444 -11.70 1.87 3.13
C VAL A 444 -10.30 1.25 3.04
N ILE A 445 -9.27 2.05 2.81
CA ILE A 445 -7.87 1.60 2.93
C ILE A 445 -7.45 1.49 4.41
N SER A 446 -6.23 1.05 4.69
CA SER A 446 -5.74 1.01 6.06
C SER A 446 -5.52 2.42 6.63
N ASP A 447 -5.67 2.60 7.95
CA ASP A 447 -5.34 3.89 8.60
C ASP A 447 -3.86 4.27 8.36
N THR A 448 -2.99 3.29 8.21
CA THR A 448 -1.55 3.46 7.89
C THR A 448 -1.35 4.03 6.49
N ALA A 449 -2.02 3.45 5.50
CA ALA A 449 -2.02 3.94 4.12
C ALA A 449 -2.62 5.34 4.03
N GLU A 450 -3.76 5.56 4.68
CA GLU A 450 -4.45 6.86 4.69
C GLU A 450 -3.58 7.96 5.28
N TYR A 451 -2.94 7.69 6.43
CA TYR A 451 -2.04 8.66 7.06
C TYR A 451 -0.86 9.04 6.14
N GLY A 452 -0.23 8.04 5.54
CA GLY A 452 0.87 8.23 4.60
C GLY A 452 0.46 8.97 3.34
N ASN A 453 -0.71 8.64 2.77
CA ASN A 453 -1.33 9.34 1.66
C ASN A 453 -1.45 10.85 1.94
N TYR A 454 -2.02 11.23 3.09
CA TYR A 454 -2.18 12.63 3.43
C TYR A 454 -0.86 13.36 3.63
N LEU A 455 0.13 12.73 4.26
CA LEU A 455 1.47 13.34 4.39
C LEU A 455 2.08 13.66 3.03
N PHE A 456 1.96 12.74 2.07
CA PHE A 456 2.46 12.95 0.73
C PHE A 456 1.63 14.00 -0.03
N ALA A 457 0.30 13.86 -0.07
CA ALA A 457 -0.57 14.74 -0.81
C ALA A 457 -0.50 16.19 -0.32
N ASN A 458 -0.43 16.40 1.00
CA ASN A 458 -0.29 17.74 1.61
C ASN A 458 1.03 18.42 1.25
N ALA A 459 2.07 17.66 0.94
CA ALA A 459 3.34 18.20 0.43
C ALA A 459 3.32 18.35 -1.10
N ALA A 460 2.73 17.41 -1.82
CA ALA A 460 2.71 17.36 -3.28
C ALA A 460 1.79 18.43 -3.89
N VAL A 461 0.61 18.66 -3.33
CA VAL A 461 -0.36 19.63 -3.86
C VAL A 461 0.23 21.04 -3.98
N PRO A 462 0.76 21.67 -2.92
CA PRO A 462 1.36 22.99 -3.05
C PRO A 462 2.61 23.01 -3.94
N LEU A 463 3.45 21.96 -3.89
CA LEU A 463 4.63 21.85 -4.73
C LEU A 463 4.27 21.85 -6.22
N LEU A 464 3.32 21.03 -6.63
CA LEU A 464 2.88 20.91 -8.02
C LEU A 464 2.06 22.13 -8.45
N ALA A 465 1.22 22.71 -7.58
CA ALA A 465 0.50 23.95 -7.84
C ALA A 465 1.44 25.12 -8.13
N ASP A 466 2.56 25.21 -7.41
CA ASP A 466 3.55 26.26 -7.59
C ASP A 466 4.50 26.06 -8.78
N THR A 467 4.55 24.87 -9.35
CA THR A 467 5.47 24.49 -10.44
C THR A 467 4.74 24.13 -11.73
N ILE A 468 4.41 22.83 -11.89
CA ILE A 468 3.88 22.30 -13.16
C ILE A 468 2.51 22.88 -13.52
N MET A 469 1.62 23.08 -12.52
CA MET A 469 0.26 23.54 -12.75
C MET A 469 0.19 25.00 -13.28
N LYS A 470 1.24 25.79 -13.08
CA LYS A 470 1.36 27.13 -13.69
C LYS A 470 1.74 27.12 -15.17
N LYS A 471 2.23 25.98 -15.68
CA LYS A 471 2.74 25.82 -17.05
C LYS A 471 1.79 25.06 -17.97
N VAL A 472 0.81 24.37 -17.41
CA VAL A 472 -0.16 23.57 -18.14
C VAL A 472 -1.50 24.27 -18.28
N ASP A 473 -2.27 23.89 -19.28
CA ASP A 473 -3.60 24.39 -19.59
C ASP A 473 -4.55 23.24 -19.96
N ALA A 474 -5.76 23.57 -20.43
CA ALA A 474 -6.77 22.58 -20.79
C ALA A 474 -6.37 21.64 -21.94
N SER A 475 -5.33 21.96 -22.72
CA SER A 475 -4.89 21.09 -23.82
C SER A 475 -4.27 19.78 -23.33
N VAL A 476 -3.75 19.75 -22.10
CA VAL A 476 -3.19 18.54 -21.49
C VAL A 476 -4.09 17.90 -20.45
N ILE A 477 -5.16 18.59 -20.05
CA ILE A 477 -6.16 18.06 -19.12
C ILE A 477 -7.54 18.66 -19.41
N GLY A 478 -8.45 17.87 -19.95
CA GLY A 478 -9.85 18.21 -20.14
C GLY A 478 -10.30 18.50 -21.58
N LYS A 479 -9.42 18.93 -22.51
CA LYS A 479 -9.81 19.27 -23.92
C LYS A 479 -8.99 18.55 -24.98
N GLY A 480 -7.88 17.91 -24.59
CA GLY A 480 -6.94 17.26 -25.52
C GLY A 480 -6.12 18.22 -26.37
N LEU A 481 -5.02 17.70 -26.91
CA LEU A 481 -4.17 18.45 -27.85
C LEU A 481 -4.84 18.60 -29.21
N ASN A 482 -4.71 19.79 -29.81
CA ASN A 482 -5.08 19.97 -31.21
C ASN A 482 -4.00 19.31 -32.11
N SER A 483 -4.22 18.03 -32.47
CA SER A 483 -3.27 17.22 -33.23
C SER A 483 -3.01 17.72 -34.64
N GLU A 484 -3.91 18.51 -35.24
CA GLU A 484 -3.75 19.04 -36.60
C GLU A 484 -2.60 20.06 -36.71
N SER A 485 -2.19 20.69 -35.61
CA SER A 485 -1.13 21.71 -35.58
C SER A 485 0.23 21.18 -35.10
N ASN A 486 0.31 19.95 -34.60
CA ASN A 486 1.51 19.41 -33.94
C ASN A 486 2.16 18.32 -34.80
N SER A 487 3.18 18.69 -35.58
CA SER A 487 4.06 17.71 -36.23
C SER A 487 5.07 17.18 -35.22
N VAL A 488 5.22 15.87 -35.17
CA VAL A 488 6.21 15.18 -34.33
C VAL A 488 7.44 14.84 -35.18
N ASP A 489 8.63 15.08 -34.60
CA ASP A 489 9.86 14.57 -35.19
C ASP A 489 9.94 13.06 -34.96
N ASN A 490 10.06 12.30 -36.07
CA ASN A 490 10.15 10.83 -35.97
C ASN A 490 11.39 10.36 -35.20
N PHE A 491 12.48 11.10 -35.23
CA PHE A 491 13.69 10.74 -34.49
C PHE A 491 13.46 10.90 -32.97
N GLU A 492 12.85 12.01 -32.57
CA GLU A 492 12.47 12.28 -31.19
C GLU A 492 11.47 11.21 -30.67
N LEU A 493 10.46 10.86 -31.48
CA LEU A 493 9.50 9.81 -31.11
C LEU A 493 10.16 8.44 -30.89
N VAL A 494 11.15 8.09 -31.72
CA VAL A 494 11.93 6.85 -31.53
C VAL A 494 12.70 6.90 -30.23
N GLN A 495 13.37 8.02 -29.89
CA GLN A 495 14.11 8.16 -28.64
C GLN A 495 13.20 8.05 -27.43
N ILE A 496 12.00 8.64 -27.48
CA ILE A 496 10.99 8.55 -26.42
C ILE A 496 10.53 7.10 -26.23
N ASN A 497 10.19 6.41 -27.32
CA ASN A 497 9.78 5.01 -27.26
C ASN A 497 10.90 4.11 -26.68
N ASP A 498 12.14 4.36 -27.06
CA ASP A 498 13.30 3.63 -26.55
C ASP A 498 13.52 3.94 -25.06
N ALA A 499 13.37 5.19 -24.62
CA ALA A 499 13.49 5.57 -23.23
C ALA A 499 12.43 4.88 -22.35
N ILE A 500 11.17 4.82 -22.81
CA ILE A 500 10.08 4.13 -22.11
C ILE A 500 10.39 2.63 -22.00
N ARG A 501 10.66 1.97 -23.11
CA ARG A 501 10.86 0.50 -23.18
C ARG A 501 12.09 0.02 -22.44
N ASN A 502 13.14 0.85 -22.34
CA ASN A 502 14.38 0.49 -21.68
C ASN A 502 14.39 0.85 -20.18
N HIS A 503 13.30 1.37 -19.62
CA HIS A 503 13.22 1.57 -18.19
C HIS A 503 13.23 0.21 -17.47
N PRO A 504 14.00 0.02 -16.36
CA PRO A 504 14.11 -1.28 -15.68
C PRO A 504 12.77 -1.90 -15.29
N ILE A 505 11.78 -1.09 -14.90
CA ILE A 505 10.43 -1.56 -14.52
C ILE A 505 9.71 -2.29 -15.67
N GLU A 506 10.01 -1.97 -16.94
CA GLU A 506 9.40 -2.63 -18.09
C GLU A 506 9.90 -4.07 -18.23
N TYR A 507 11.21 -4.30 -18.03
CA TYR A 507 11.79 -5.65 -18.07
C TYR A 507 11.28 -6.53 -16.94
N VAL A 508 11.30 -6.01 -15.71
CA VAL A 508 10.75 -6.71 -14.53
C VAL A 508 9.27 -7.00 -14.71
N GLY A 509 8.52 -6.01 -15.21
CA GLY A 509 7.10 -6.15 -15.46
C GLY A 509 6.77 -7.16 -16.56
N GLU A 510 7.55 -7.24 -17.64
CA GLU A 510 7.38 -8.26 -18.68
C GLU A 510 7.58 -9.68 -18.12
N GLU A 511 8.63 -9.88 -17.33
CA GLU A 511 8.92 -11.16 -16.68
C GLU A 511 7.79 -11.57 -15.73
N LEU A 512 7.38 -10.68 -14.82
CA LEU A 512 6.36 -10.97 -13.82
C LEU A 512 4.98 -11.19 -14.45
N ARG A 513 4.59 -10.39 -15.45
CA ARG A 513 3.35 -10.62 -16.23
C ARG A 513 3.38 -11.95 -16.98
N GLY A 514 4.55 -12.41 -17.40
CA GLY A 514 4.71 -13.74 -18.02
C GLY A 514 4.35 -14.91 -17.10
N TYR A 515 4.47 -14.73 -15.80
CA TYR A 515 4.03 -15.72 -14.80
C TYR A 515 2.54 -15.64 -14.48
N MET A 516 1.88 -14.51 -14.79
CA MET A 516 0.46 -14.25 -14.53
C MET A 516 -0.39 -14.60 -15.77
N THR A 517 -0.68 -15.87 -16.00
CA THR A 517 -1.20 -16.38 -17.28
C THR A 517 -2.65 -16.03 -17.62
N ASP A 518 -3.43 -15.43 -16.71
CA ASP A 518 -4.87 -15.16 -16.91
C ASP A 518 -5.33 -13.82 -16.33
N MET A 519 -4.54 -12.76 -16.53
CA MET A 519 -4.97 -11.42 -16.12
C MET A 519 -6.20 -10.98 -16.91
N LYS A 520 -7.33 -10.79 -16.21
CA LYS A 520 -8.54 -10.20 -16.77
C LYS A 520 -8.66 -8.74 -16.36
N ARG A 521 -9.30 -7.93 -17.19
CA ARG A 521 -9.66 -6.55 -16.80
C ARG A 521 -10.62 -6.58 -15.62
N ILE A 522 -10.41 -5.69 -14.65
CA ILE A 522 -11.30 -5.54 -13.48
C ILE A 522 -12.72 -5.15 -13.93
N VAL A 523 -12.83 -4.41 -15.03
CA VAL A 523 -14.10 -3.88 -15.57
C VAL A 523 -14.91 -4.93 -16.35
N GLU A 524 -14.36 -6.07 -16.72
CA GLU A 524 -15.08 -7.13 -17.48
C GLU A 524 -15.85 -8.11 -16.59
N ALA A 525 -16.07 -7.79 -15.32
CA ALA A 525 -16.69 -8.68 -14.35
C ALA A 525 -18.04 -8.15 -13.83
#